data_9debdb8af8be260bb12bc1b44a6e2d1e
#
_entry.id   9debdb8af8be260bb12bc1b44a6e2d1e
#
_cell.length_a   1.000
_cell.length_b   1.000
_cell.length_c   1.000
_cell.angle_alpha   90.00
_cell.angle_beta   90.00
_cell.angle_gamma   90.00
#
_symmetry.space_group_name_H-M   'P 1'
#
loop_
_entity.id
_entity.type
_entity.pdbx_description
1 polymer ?
#
loop_
_entity_poly.entity_id
_entity_poly.type
_entity_poly.pdbx_seq_one_letter_code
_entity_poly.pdbx_strand_id
1 'polypeptide(L)' 'MADKLKVTLVKSPIGAVPKHKATVEALGLKKLNKTVELPDNDAVRGMIWHVKHLVKVEEI' A
#
# COMPACT_ATOMS: atom_id res chain seq x y z
N MET A 1 -11.43 -12.23 -12.37
CA MET A 1 -10.45 -12.05 -11.27
C MET A 1 -9.65 -10.79 -11.51
N ALA A 2 -9.35 -10.07 -10.45
CA ALA A 2 -8.53 -8.87 -10.57
C ALA A 2 -7.07 -9.27 -10.81
N ASP A 3 -6.47 -8.72 -11.84
CA ASP A 3 -5.05 -8.93 -12.13
C ASP A 3 -4.18 -7.89 -11.44
N LYS A 4 -4.78 -6.79 -11.01
CA LYS A 4 -4.08 -5.68 -10.39
C LYS A 4 -4.84 -5.15 -9.19
N LEU A 5 -4.09 -4.54 -8.29
CA LEU A 5 -4.65 -3.88 -7.12
C LEU A 5 -4.33 -2.38 -7.19
N LYS A 6 -5.34 -1.58 -6.92
CA LYS A 6 -5.18 -0.13 -6.84
C LYS A 6 -5.06 0.23 -5.37
N VAL A 7 -3.92 0.74 -4.98
CA VAL A 7 -3.61 1.04 -3.59
C VAL A 7 -3.45 2.55 -3.42
N THR A 8 -4.22 3.11 -2.50
CA THR A 8 -4.19 4.54 -2.22
C THR A 8 -3.78 4.76 -0.77
N LEU A 9 -2.80 5.60 -0.54
CA LEU A 9 -2.38 5.96 0.81
C LEU A 9 -3.38 6.97 1.38
N VAL A 10 -4.17 6.54 2.36
CA VAL A 10 -5.22 7.38 2.95
C VAL A 10 -4.82 7.99 4.29
N LYS A 11 -3.79 7.44 4.94
CA LYS A 11 -3.26 7.99 6.19
C LYS A 11 -1.76 8.15 6.07
N SER A 12 -1.25 9.24 6.66
CA SER A 12 0.19 9.48 6.65
C SER A 12 0.91 8.40 7.46
N PRO A 13 2.06 7.89 6.98
CA PRO A 13 2.88 6.97 7.75
C PRO A 13 3.67 7.68 8.87
N ILE A 14 3.55 9.00 8.98
CA ILE A 14 4.20 9.75 10.05
C ILE A 14 3.66 9.25 11.39
N GLY A 15 4.56 8.83 12.26
CA GLY A 15 4.15 8.24 13.53
C GLY A 15 4.00 6.73 13.49
N ALA A 16 3.97 6.14 12.30
CA ALA A 16 3.97 4.68 12.18
C ALA A 16 5.38 4.15 12.50
N VAL A 17 5.45 2.85 12.84
CA VAL A 17 6.75 2.23 13.07
C VAL A 17 7.57 2.27 11.78
N PRO A 18 8.92 2.40 11.88
CA PRO A 18 9.77 2.49 10.69
C PRO A 18 9.56 1.37 9.68
N LYS A 19 9.23 0.19 10.16
CA LYS A 19 8.96 -0.97 9.32
C LYS A 19 7.77 -0.72 8.37
N HIS A 20 6.70 -0.13 8.88
CA HIS A 20 5.52 0.18 8.07
C HIS A 20 5.83 1.30 7.07
N LYS A 21 6.60 2.28 7.50
CA LYS A 21 7.02 3.37 6.64
C LYS A 21 7.83 2.84 5.45
N ALA A 22 8.77 1.94 5.72
CA ALA A 22 9.57 1.33 4.67
C ALA A 22 8.70 0.52 3.71
N THR A 23 7.70 -0.20 4.21
CA THR A 23 6.78 -0.96 3.38
C THR A 23 5.97 -0.04 2.47
N VAL A 24 5.48 1.06 3.01
CA VAL A 24 4.72 2.04 2.23
C VAL A 24 5.60 2.63 1.11
N GLU A 25 6.84 2.94 1.41
CA GLU A 25 7.77 3.45 0.41
C GLU A 25 8.08 2.40 -0.66
N ALA A 26 8.21 1.13 -0.25
CA ALA A 26 8.44 0.04 -1.19
C ALA A 26 7.27 -0.14 -2.14
N LEU A 27 6.05 0.17 -1.69
CA LEU A 27 4.86 0.15 -2.54
C LEU A 27 4.81 1.34 -3.50
N GLY A 28 5.64 2.35 -3.28
CA GLY A 28 5.63 3.55 -4.09
C GLY A 28 4.73 4.66 -3.58
N LEU A 29 4.18 4.51 -2.38
CA LEU A 29 3.25 5.47 -1.79
C LEU A 29 4.02 6.49 -0.96
N LYS A 30 4.63 7.45 -1.61
CA LYS A 30 5.48 8.43 -0.95
C LYS A 30 4.72 9.63 -0.40
N LYS A 31 3.51 9.85 -0.86
CA LYS A 31 2.69 11.00 -0.46
C LYS A 31 1.30 10.55 -0.09
N LEU A 32 0.67 11.32 0.80
CA LEU A 32 -0.73 11.10 1.16
C LEU A 32 -1.60 11.21 -0.09
N ASN A 33 -2.59 10.35 -0.19
CA ASN A 33 -3.53 10.28 -1.32
C ASN A 33 -2.87 9.85 -2.65
N LYS A 34 -1.63 9.40 -2.60
CA LYS A 34 -0.99 8.82 -3.78
C LYS A 34 -1.62 7.47 -4.09
N THR A 35 -1.97 7.25 -5.34
CA THR A 35 -2.53 5.99 -5.81
C THR A 35 -1.53 5.29 -6.71
N VAL A 36 -1.36 4.00 -6.54
CA VAL A 36 -0.50 3.18 -7.39
C VAL A 36 -1.22 1.92 -7.79
N GLU A 37 -0.89 1.39 -8.95
CA GLU A 37 -1.38 0.10 -9.41
C GLU A 37 -0.26 -0.92 -9.24
N LEU A 38 -0.59 -2.04 -8.61
CA LEU A 38 0.38 -3.09 -8.32
C LEU A 38 -0.18 -4.42 -8.77
N PRO A 39 0.67 -5.36 -9.17
CA PRO A 39 0.21 -6.69 -9.53
C PRO A 39 -0.36 -7.41 -8.32
N ASP A 40 -1.39 -8.21 -8.55
CA ASP A 40 -1.99 -9.01 -7.49
C ASP A 40 -1.19 -10.30 -7.34
N ASN A 41 -0.24 -10.28 -6.41
CA ASN A 41 0.56 -11.45 -6.10
C ASN A 41 0.82 -11.51 -4.59
N ASP A 42 1.36 -12.63 -4.13
CA ASP A 42 1.54 -12.86 -2.71
C ASP A 42 2.47 -11.84 -2.05
N ALA A 43 3.51 -11.42 -2.75
CA ALA A 43 4.45 -10.44 -2.21
C ALA A 43 3.78 -9.10 -1.97
N VAL A 44 3.00 -8.63 -2.95
CA VAL A 44 2.28 -7.36 -2.84
C VAL A 44 1.21 -7.46 -1.76
N ARG A 45 0.45 -8.55 -1.73
CA ARG A 45 -0.58 -8.74 -0.71
C ARG A 45 0.01 -8.78 0.69
N GLY A 46 1.18 -9.38 0.85
CA GLY A 46 1.87 -9.40 2.14
C GLY A 46 2.27 -8.01 2.61
N MET A 47 2.78 -7.19 1.70
CA MET A 47 3.13 -5.81 2.02
C MET A 47 1.90 -4.99 2.38
N ILE A 48 0.83 -5.13 1.62
CA ILE A 48 -0.43 -4.42 1.87
C ILE A 48 -1.02 -4.83 3.22
N TRP A 49 -0.95 -6.11 3.55
CA TRP A 49 -1.45 -6.61 4.83
C TRP A 49 -0.82 -5.86 6.01
N HIS A 50 0.49 -5.61 5.94
CA HIS A 50 1.19 -4.92 7.02
C HIS A 50 0.78 -3.46 7.16
N VAL A 51 0.31 -2.83 6.10
CA VAL A 51 -0.04 -1.40 6.10
C VAL A 51 -1.49 -1.13 5.74
N LYS A 52 -2.35 -2.15 5.78
CA LYS A 52 -3.75 -2.01 5.39
C LYS A 52 -4.50 -0.93 6.16
N HIS A 53 -4.05 -0.63 7.36
CA HIS A 53 -4.64 0.42 8.18
C HIS A 53 -4.26 1.83 7.71
N LEU A 54 -3.30 1.93 6.80
CA LEU A 54 -2.83 3.20 6.25
C LEU A 54 -3.26 3.39 4.79
N VAL A 55 -3.71 2.33 4.14
CA VAL A 55 -4.04 2.37 2.71
C VAL A 55 -5.42 1.82 2.44
N LYS A 56 -5.96 2.22 1.30
CA LYS A 56 -7.20 1.65 0.77
C LYS A 56 -6.83 0.84 -0.47
N VAL A 57 -7.32 -0.38 -0.56
CA VAL A 57 -7.03 -1.28 -1.67
C VAL A 57 -8.30 -1.56 -2.44
N GLU A 58 -8.23 -1.43 -3.76
CA GLU A 58 -9.32 -1.76 -4.66
C GLU A 58 -8.82 -2.75 -5.72
N GLU A 59 -9.65 -3.71 -6.05
CA GLU A 59 -9.37 -4.63 -7.13
C GLU A 59 -9.84 -4.02 -8.45
N ILE A 60 -9.00 -4.09 -9.46
CA ILE A 60 -9.31 -3.56 -10.79
C ILE A 60 -9.08 -4.57 -11.88
#